data_d31b0b9c130e8c66f5740e7fd6357801
#
_entry.id   d31b0b9c130e8c66f5740e7fd6357801
#
_cell.length_a   1.000
_cell.length_b   1.000
_cell.length_c   1.000
_cell.angle_alpha   90.00
_cell.angle_beta   90.00
_cell.angle_gamma   90.00
#
_symmetry.space_group_name_H-M   'P 1'
#
loop_
_entity.id
_entity.type
_entity.pdbx_description
1 polymer ?
#
loop_
_entity_poly.entity_id
_entity_poly.type
_entity_poly.pdbx_seq_one_letter_code
_entity_poly.pdbx_strand_id
1 'polypeptide(L)'
;MAYRKLGRTSSQRKALLRDLTTDLIINERIVTTEARAKEIRSTVEKMITLGKRGDLHARRQAAAFVRNEVADVREEGESIVVETALQKLFNDLASRYSERQGGYTRILKTEP
;
A
#
# COMPACT_ATOMS: atom_id res chain seq x y z
N MET A 1 -12.52 -10.52 -22.30
CA MET A 1 -11.58 -9.55 -21.75
C MET A 1 -10.54 -10.26 -20.92
N ALA A 2 -9.28 -10.01 -21.22
CA ALA A 2 -8.19 -10.67 -20.53
C ALA A 2 -7.88 -10.03 -19.16
N TYR A 3 -8.42 -8.87 -18.88
CA TYR A 3 -8.14 -8.13 -17.64
C TYR A 3 -9.42 -7.66 -16.99
N ARG A 4 -9.33 -7.40 -15.69
CA ARG A 4 -10.47 -6.95 -14.90
C ARG A 4 -10.62 -5.46 -14.98
N LYS A 5 -11.82 -4.99 -15.24
CA LYS A 5 -12.11 -3.55 -15.27
C LYS A 5 -12.92 -3.10 -14.06
N LEU A 6 -13.58 -4.02 -13.38
CA LEU A 6 -14.38 -3.71 -12.19
C LEU A 6 -15.43 -2.63 -12.45
N GLY A 7 -15.97 -2.60 -13.69
CA GLY A 7 -16.99 -1.63 -14.09
C GLY A 7 -16.48 -0.23 -14.32
N ARG A 8 -15.16 -0.04 -14.44
CA ARG A 8 -14.55 1.27 -14.57
C ARG A 8 -13.64 1.35 -15.78
N THR A 9 -13.35 2.57 -16.26
CA THR A 9 -12.36 2.78 -17.31
C THR A 9 -10.97 2.44 -16.77
N SER A 10 -10.00 2.26 -17.65
CA SER A 10 -8.64 1.92 -17.25
C SER A 10 -8.01 2.97 -16.32
N SER A 11 -8.24 4.27 -16.60
CA SER A 11 -7.69 5.32 -15.76
C SER A 11 -8.38 5.37 -14.39
N GLN A 12 -9.70 5.20 -14.35
CA GLN A 12 -10.43 5.15 -13.09
C GLN A 12 -10.03 3.94 -12.26
N ARG A 13 -9.84 2.80 -12.93
CA ARG A 13 -9.39 1.59 -12.24
C ARG A 13 -8.02 1.76 -11.62
N LYS A 14 -7.09 2.37 -12.36
CA LYS A 14 -5.74 2.63 -11.85
C LYS A 14 -5.78 3.59 -10.66
N ALA A 15 -6.57 4.65 -10.74
CA ALA A 15 -6.72 5.60 -9.64
C ALA A 15 -7.28 4.91 -8.40
N LEU A 16 -8.29 4.05 -8.56
CA LEU A 16 -8.87 3.31 -7.45
C LEU A 16 -7.85 2.38 -6.80
N LEU A 17 -7.07 1.67 -7.60
CA LEU A 17 -6.04 0.77 -7.07
C LEU A 17 -4.96 1.54 -6.30
N ARG A 18 -4.57 2.72 -6.79
CA ARG A 18 -3.60 3.56 -6.09
C ARG A 18 -4.16 4.03 -4.75
N ASP A 19 -5.41 4.48 -4.74
CA ASP A 19 -6.04 4.95 -3.51
C ASP A 19 -6.17 3.84 -2.48
N LEU A 20 -6.65 2.68 -2.89
CA LEU A 20 -6.86 1.56 -1.97
C LEU A 20 -5.55 0.97 -1.47
N THR A 21 -4.53 0.92 -2.31
CA THR A 21 -3.21 0.46 -1.90
C THR A 21 -2.60 1.41 -0.87
N THR A 22 -2.74 2.72 -1.09
CA THR A 22 -2.28 3.72 -0.13
C THR A 22 -3.03 3.60 1.19
N ASP A 23 -4.35 3.43 1.14
CA ASP A 23 -5.17 3.24 2.35
C ASP A 23 -4.73 2.01 3.14
N LEU A 24 -4.42 0.93 2.44
CA LEU A 24 -3.98 -0.29 3.10
C LEU A 24 -2.61 -0.10 3.77
N ILE A 25 -1.71 0.61 3.13
CA ILE A 25 -0.41 0.94 3.73
C ILE A 25 -0.60 1.77 5.00
N ILE A 26 -1.47 2.76 4.94
CA ILE A 26 -1.71 3.66 6.08
C ILE A 26 -2.39 2.94 7.23
N ASN A 27 -3.49 2.24 6.94
CA ASN A 27 -4.35 1.65 7.96
C ASN A 27 -4.02 0.19 8.27
N GLU A 28 -3.21 -0.45 7.43
CA GLU A 28 -2.81 -1.86 7.53
C GLU A 28 -3.96 -2.83 7.39
N ARG A 29 -5.16 -2.33 7.13
CA ARG A 29 -6.37 -3.12 6.98
C ARG A 29 -7.41 -2.32 6.22
N ILE A 30 -8.07 -2.95 5.26
CA ILE A 30 -9.23 -2.36 4.59
C ILE A 30 -10.30 -3.41 4.39
N VAL A 31 -11.53 -2.95 4.18
CA VAL A 31 -12.66 -3.82 3.82
C VAL A 31 -13.10 -3.43 2.42
N THR A 32 -13.16 -4.41 1.53
CA THR A 32 -13.50 -4.16 0.13
C THR A 32 -14.11 -5.43 -0.47
N THR A 33 -14.43 -5.40 -1.77
CA THR A 33 -14.94 -6.58 -2.46
C THR A 33 -13.82 -7.59 -2.66
N GLU A 34 -14.20 -8.87 -2.82
CA GLU A 34 -13.22 -9.93 -3.03
C GLU A 34 -12.38 -9.69 -4.30
N ALA A 35 -13.02 -9.26 -5.38
CA ALA A 35 -12.31 -9.00 -6.64
C ALA A 35 -11.27 -7.89 -6.46
N ARG A 36 -11.63 -6.80 -5.79
CA ARG A 36 -10.69 -5.70 -5.52
C ARG A 36 -9.60 -6.13 -4.57
N ALA A 37 -9.93 -6.90 -3.55
CA ALA A 37 -8.93 -7.40 -2.60
C ALA A 37 -7.84 -8.19 -3.31
N LYS A 38 -8.20 -9.03 -4.26
CA LYS A 38 -7.22 -9.81 -5.01
C LYS A 38 -6.31 -8.93 -5.88
N GLU A 39 -6.85 -7.88 -6.50
CA GLU A 39 -6.04 -6.96 -7.26
C GLU A 39 -5.13 -6.11 -6.38
N ILE A 40 -5.66 -5.61 -5.27
CA ILE A 40 -4.89 -4.79 -4.32
C ILE A 40 -3.77 -5.61 -3.71
N ARG A 41 -4.01 -6.88 -3.43
CA ARG A 41 -2.99 -7.77 -2.87
C ARG A 41 -1.74 -7.77 -3.75
N SER A 42 -1.92 -7.89 -5.06
CA SER A 42 -0.80 -7.88 -5.99
C SER A 42 -0.02 -6.57 -5.92
N THR A 43 -0.72 -5.44 -5.92
CA THR A 43 -0.06 -4.13 -5.92
C THR A 43 0.63 -3.82 -4.59
N VAL A 44 -0.02 -4.10 -3.46
CA VAL A 44 0.57 -3.80 -2.16
C VAL A 44 1.76 -4.70 -1.86
N GLU A 45 1.70 -5.95 -2.25
CA GLU A 45 2.84 -6.85 -2.04
C GLU A 45 4.05 -6.39 -2.85
N LYS A 46 3.81 -5.90 -4.06
CA LYS A 46 4.88 -5.31 -4.86
C LYS A 46 5.48 -4.07 -4.18
N MET A 47 4.63 -3.23 -3.59
CA MET A 47 5.10 -2.04 -2.87
C MET A 47 5.96 -2.44 -1.65
N ILE A 48 5.56 -3.45 -0.90
CA ILE A 48 6.34 -3.93 0.24
C ILE A 48 7.68 -4.48 -0.22
N THR A 49 7.71 -5.21 -1.32
CA THR A 49 8.96 -5.70 -1.90
C THR A 49 9.89 -4.54 -2.27
N LEU A 50 9.36 -3.48 -2.87
CA LEU A 50 10.15 -2.29 -3.16
C LEU A 50 10.66 -1.62 -1.88
N GLY A 51 9.83 -1.56 -0.85
CA GLY A 51 10.23 -1.02 0.45
C GLY A 51 11.38 -1.81 1.06
N LYS A 52 11.33 -3.12 0.96
CA LYS A 52 12.39 -3.99 1.47
C LYS A 52 13.71 -3.83 0.71
N ARG A 53 13.63 -3.58 -0.59
CA ARG A 53 14.84 -3.26 -1.37
C ARG A 53 15.49 -1.98 -0.87
N GLY A 54 14.68 -0.98 -0.60
CA GLY A 54 15.13 0.26 0.05
C GLY A 54 16.05 1.18 -0.75
N ASP A 55 16.42 0.83 -1.99
CA ASP A 55 17.31 1.66 -2.77
C ASP A 55 16.53 2.84 -3.40
N LEU A 56 17.27 3.79 -3.95
CA LEU A 56 16.67 5.00 -4.53
C LEU A 56 15.73 4.68 -5.69
N HIS A 57 16.11 3.73 -6.52
CA HIS A 57 15.29 3.32 -7.66
C HIS A 57 13.96 2.73 -7.19
N ALA A 58 14.00 1.83 -6.20
CA ALA A 58 12.80 1.24 -5.62
C ALA A 58 11.91 2.32 -4.99
N ARG A 59 12.51 3.29 -4.29
CA ARG A 59 11.76 4.37 -3.68
C ARG A 59 11.06 5.24 -4.72
N ARG A 60 11.73 5.52 -5.83
CA ARG A 60 11.12 6.29 -6.92
C ARG A 60 9.96 5.54 -7.56
N GLN A 61 10.10 4.22 -7.76
CA GLN A 61 9.01 3.41 -8.30
C GLN A 61 7.80 3.40 -7.37
N ALA A 62 8.02 3.22 -6.08
CA ALA A 62 6.94 3.23 -5.09
C ALA A 62 6.27 4.60 -5.03
N ALA A 63 7.06 5.68 -5.05
CA ALA A 63 6.54 7.04 -5.00
C ALA A 63 5.66 7.38 -6.22
N ALA A 64 5.92 6.76 -7.35
CA ALA A 64 5.10 6.97 -8.54
C ALA A 64 3.70 6.35 -8.41
N PHE A 65 3.52 5.38 -7.53
CA PHE A 65 2.26 4.68 -7.35
C PHE A 65 1.53 5.05 -6.06
N VAL A 66 2.23 5.07 -4.94
CA VAL A 66 1.62 5.38 -3.64
C VAL A 66 1.26 6.87 -3.59
N ARG A 67 0.04 7.17 -3.12
CA ARG A 67 -0.41 8.56 -2.98
C ARG A 67 0.39 9.27 -1.89
N ASN A 68 0.61 10.56 -2.08
CA ASN A 68 1.31 11.38 -1.11
C ASN A 68 0.33 11.80 0.00
N GLU A 69 0.04 10.87 0.90
CA GLU A 69 -0.90 11.08 2.00
C GLU A 69 -0.20 10.90 3.33
N VAL A 70 -0.70 11.59 4.34
CA VAL A 70 -0.17 11.48 5.70
C VAL A 70 -0.65 10.18 6.33
N ALA A 71 0.28 9.39 6.85
CA ALA A 71 -0.03 8.15 7.53
C ALA A 71 -0.14 8.36 9.04
N ASP A 72 0.68 9.23 9.61
CA ASP A 72 0.71 9.42 11.04
C ASP A 72 1.24 10.80 11.38
N VAL A 73 0.75 11.37 12.49
CA VAL A 73 1.22 12.63 13.04
C VAL A 73 1.49 12.40 14.52
N ARG A 74 2.73 12.62 14.93
CA ARG A 74 3.16 12.41 16.32
C ARG A 74 3.75 13.67 16.90
N GLU A 75 3.62 13.81 18.21
CA GLU A 75 4.32 14.85 18.94
C GLU A 75 5.57 14.22 19.58
N GLU A 76 6.72 14.81 19.31
CA GLU A 76 7.98 14.39 19.93
C GLU A 76 8.62 15.62 20.57
N GLY A 77 8.45 15.73 21.91
CA GLY A 77 8.89 16.91 22.65
C GLY A 77 8.10 18.13 22.20
N GLU A 78 8.79 19.14 21.69
CA GLU A 78 8.16 20.36 21.17
C GLU A 78 7.97 20.31 19.66
N SER A 79 8.35 19.20 19.04
CA SER A 79 8.27 19.02 17.58
C SER A 79 7.08 18.16 17.20
N ILE A 80 6.55 18.42 16.00
CA ILE A 80 5.49 17.59 15.40
C ILE A 80 6.15 16.82 14.26
N VAL A 81 6.02 15.49 14.31
CA VAL A 81 6.57 14.61 13.27
C VAL A 81 5.41 14.11 12.40
N VAL A 82 5.53 14.33 11.11
CA VAL A 82 4.55 13.88 10.12
C VAL A 82 5.17 12.77 9.29
N GLU A 83 4.51 11.61 9.25
CA GLU A 83 4.95 10.48 8.46
C GLU A 83 3.98 10.27 7.30
N THR A 84 4.50 10.22 6.07
CA THR A 84 3.71 9.95 4.89
C THR A 84 3.57 8.44 4.67
N ALA A 85 2.64 8.04 3.80
CA ALA A 85 2.45 6.64 3.44
C ALA A 85 3.74 6.03 2.89
N LEU A 86 4.46 6.77 2.05
CA LEU A 86 5.73 6.30 1.48
C LEU A 86 6.78 6.09 2.57
N GLN A 87 6.89 7.02 3.51
CA GLN A 87 7.83 6.89 4.62
C GLN A 87 7.47 5.70 5.50
N LYS A 88 6.18 5.48 5.78
CA LYS A 88 5.74 4.32 6.54
C LYS A 88 6.11 3.03 5.84
N LEU A 89 5.94 2.98 4.53
CA LEU A 89 6.27 1.79 3.74
C LEU A 89 7.74 1.44 3.88
N PHE A 90 8.64 2.41 3.73
CA PHE A 90 10.08 2.17 3.72
C PHE A 90 10.69 2.06 5.10
N ASN A 91 10.15 2.75 6.10
CA ASN A 91 10.72 2.77 7.45
C ASN A 91 10.12 1.71 8.37
N ASP A 92 8.80 1.53 8.33
CA ASP A 92 8.10 0.64 9.27
C ASP A 92 7.78 -0.71 8.63
N LEU A 93 7.01 -0.70 7.55
CA LEU A 93 6.55 -1.97 6.96
C LEU A 93 7.69 -2.80 6.41
N ALA A 94 8.66 -2.17 5.78
CA ALA A 94 9.83 -2.88 5.26
C ALA A 94 10.58 -3.61 6.35
N SER A 95 10.78 -2.96 7.51
CA SER A 95 11.45 -3.58 8.65
C SER A 95 10.62 -4.70 9.25
N ARG A 96 9.32 -4.48 9.37
CA ARG A 96 8.42 -5.44 9.99
C ARG A 96 8.36 -6.76 9.21
N TYR A 97 8.49 -6.70 7.90
CA TYR A 97 8.41 -7.88 7.03
C TYR A 97 9.77 -8.30 6.45
N SER A 98 10.87 -7.84 7.04
CA SER A 98 12.21 -8.10 6.52
C SER A 98 12.54 -9.59 6.43
N GLU A 99 12.05 -10.39 7.37
CA GLU A 99 12.33 -11.84 7.42
C GLU A 99 11.35 -12.65 6.58
N ARG A 100 10.31 -12.05 6.04
CA ARG A 100 9.29 -12.76 5.27
C ARG A 100 9.54 -12.56 3.78
N GLN A 101 9.41 -13.63 3.01
CA GLN A 101 9.64 -13.59 1.56
C GLN A 101 8.32 -13.77 0.84
N GLY A 102 7.57 -12.68 0.68
CA GLY A 102 6.25 -12.70 0.09
C GLY A 102 5.17 -13.05 1.12
N GLY A 103 3.92 -13.06 0.69
CA GLY A 103 2.81 -13.37 1.56
C GLY A 103 2.60 -12.34 2.67
N TYR A 104 2.81 -11.07 2.35
CA TYR A 104 2.69 -9.99 3.35
C TYR A 104 1.26 -9.64 3.69
N THR A 105 0.31 -10.10 2.90
CA THR A 105 -1.11 -9.76 3.06
C THR A 105 -1.95 -11.02 3.17
N ARG A 106 -3.14 -10.86 3.75
CA ARG A 106 -4.12 -11.93 3.88
C ARG A 106 -5.50 -11.41 3.56
N ILE A 107 -6.26 -12.20 2.81
CA ILE A 107 -7.65 -11.90 2.49
C ILE A 107 -8.54 -12.78 3.37
N LEU A 108 -9.39 -12.12 4.16
CA LEU A 108 -10.36 -12.82 5.00
C LEU A 108 -11.76 -12.41 4.57
N LYS A 109 -12.65 -13.39 4.44
CA LYS A 109 -14.05 -13.10 4.16
C LYS A 109 -14.74 -12.68 5.43
N THR A 110 -15.46 -11.56 5.36
CA THR A 110 -16.26 -11.12 6.51
C THR A 110 -17.66 -11.68 6.38
N GLU A 111 -18.25 -12.00 7.53
CA GLU A 111 -19.62 -12.46 7.55
C GLU A 111 -20.57 -11.29 7.28
N PRO A 112 -21.66 -11.53 6.55
CA PRO A 112 -22.65 -10.50 6.29
C PRO A 112 -23.33 -10.04 7.57
#